data_0010b3309391f95af3699295be240fb7
#
_entry.id   0010b3309391f95af3699295be240fb7
#
_cell.length_a   1.000
_cell.length_b   1.000
_cell.length_c   1.000
_cell.angle_alpha   90.00
_cell.angle_beta   90.00
_cell.angle_gamma   90.00
#
_symmetry.space_group_name_H-M   'P 1'
#
loop_
_entity.id
_entity.type
_entity.pdbx_description
1 polymer ?
#
loop_
_entity_poly.entity_id
_entity_poly.type
_entity_poly.pdbx_seq_one_letter_code
_entity_poly.pdbx_strand_id
1 'polypeptide(L)'
;MVSITNLAGPAFPLTGKWRVTALHGGPELPAAFVTRKLASWTASGGEWERFAGTARYEIDFNLPPSPSAADWLLDLGDVRETARVFVNERETDLVWSLPLRTRIGPFLRSGRNTFALEVTNLAANRIRDLDRRHVPWKNFHEINFVNIFYRPFDASNWPLQPSGLLGPVTLTPLVTMPLPPTTDSSSPR
;
A
#
# COMPACT_ATOMS: atom_id res chain seq x y z
N MET A 1 -31.61 3.15 12.03
CA MET A 1 -30.95 2.38 13.11
C MET A 1 -29.47 2.64 12.99
N VAL A 2 -28.82 3.22 13.98
CA VAL A 2 -27.38 3.48 13.98
C VAL A 2 -26.68 2.22 14.46
N SER A 3 -25.63 1.80 13.79
CA SER A 3 -24.87 0.60 14.14
C SER A 3 -23.37 0.93 14.27
N ILE A 4 -22.69 0.19 15.13
CA ILE A 4 -21.24 0.27 15.30
C ILE A 4 -20.60 -0.98 14.68
N THR A 5 -19.50 -0.79 13.97
CA THR A 5 -18.72 -1.89 13.43
C THR A 5 -17.49 -2.11 14.31
N ASN A 6 -17.32 -3.34 14.82
CA ASN A 6 -16.23 -3.76 15.69
C ASN A 6 -15.42 -4.90 15.07
N LEU A 7 -14.19 -5.09 15.53
CA LEU A 7 -13.38 -6.25 15.19
C LEU A 7 -14.02 -7.52 15.78
N ALA A 8 -14.13 -8.57 14.95
CA ALA A 8 -14.80 -9.83 15.31
C ALA A 8 -13.84 -10.97 15.64
N GLY A 9 -12.53 -10.76 15.49
CA GLY A 9 -11.53 -11.79 15.70
C GLY A 9 -10.11 -11.32 15.42
N PRO A 10 -9.13 -12.23 15.49
CA PRO A 10 -7.76 -11.90 15.19
C PRO A 10 -7.54 -11.56 13.71
N ALA A 11 -6.51 -10.75 13.46
CA ALA A 11 -6.08 -10.46 12.10
C ALA A 11 -5.47 -11.72 11.44
N PHE A 12 -5.90 -12.01 10.23
CA PHE A 12 -5.41 -13.09 9.39
C PHE A 12 -4.37 -12.53 8.41
N PRO A 13 -3.08 -12.95 8.49
CA PRO A 13 -2.06 -12.45 7.58
C PRO A 13 -2.18 -13.10 6.20
N LEU A 14 -2.09 -12.29 5.15
CA LEU A 14 -1.98 -12.77 3.78
C LEU A 14 -0.55 -13.22 3.51
N THR A 15 -0.31 -14.51 3.67
CA THR A 15 1.00 -15.15 3.47
C THR A 15 1.00 -16.03 2.23
N GLY A 16 2.14 -16.11 1.55
CA GLY A 16 2.24 -16.94 0.35
C GLY A 16 3.26 -16.41 -0.65
N LYS A 17 3.06 -16.77 -1.92
CA LYS A 17 3.90 -16.30 -3.02
C LYS A 17 3.27 -15.04 -3.63
N TRP A 18 3.91 -13.92 -3.44
CA TRP A 18 3.57 -12.66 -4.08
C TRP A 18 4.30 -12.55 -5.42
N ARG A 19 3.57 -12.34 -6.49
CA ARG A 19 4.13 -11.94 -7.79
C ARG A 19 4.21 -10.42 -7.81
N VAL A 20 5.36 -9.88 -8.21
CA VAL A 20 5.59 -8.43 -8.33
C VAL A 20 5.97 -8.12 -9.78
N THR A 21 5.21 -7.24 -10.41
CA THR A 21 5.39 -6.85 -11.80
C THR A 21 5.35 -5.33 -11.92
N ALA A 22 6.38 -4.73 -12.51
CA ALA A 22 6.37 -3.32 -12.85
C ALA A 22 5.38 -3.09 -14.02
N LEU A 23 4.44 -2.15 -13.85
CA LEU A 23 3.40 -1.86 -14.84
C LEU A 23 3.79 -0.69 -15.75
N HIS A 24 4.14 0.42 -15.14
CA HIS A 24 4.53 1.64 -15.84
C HIS A 24 5.44 2.49 -14.95
N GLY A 25 6.29 3.29 -15.52
CA GLY A 25 7.27 4.13 -14.84
C GLY A 25 8.60 4.13 -15.60
N GLY A 26 9.67 4.43 -14.87
CA GLY A 26 11.01 4.53 -15.49
C GLY A 26 12.15 4.41 -14.49
N PRO A 27 13.39 4.34 -15.03
CA PRO A 27 13.78 4.58 -16.44
C PRO A 27 13.42 3.44 -17.40
N GLU A 28 13.47 2.23 -16.94
CA GLU A 28 13.01 0.98 -17.58
C GLU A 28 12.06 0.25 -16.63
N LEU A 29 11.30 -0.71 -17.16
CA LEU A 29 10.47 -1.58 -16.35
C LEU A 29 11.32 -2.76 -15.86
N PRO A 30 11.57 -2.86 -14.53
CA PRO A 30 12.33 -3.98 -13.98
C PRO A 30 11.66 -5.33 -14.25
N ALA A 31 12.46 -6.39 -14.35
CA ALA A 31 11.94 -7.74 -14.51
C ALA A 31 11.06 -8.13 -13.32
N ALA A 32 9.94 -8.82 -13.61
CA ALA A 32 9.05 -9.34 -12.59
C ALA A 32 9.76 -10.38 -11.70
N PHE A 33 9.35 -10.43 -10.43
CA PHE A 33 9.88 -11.42 -9.48
C PHE A 33 8.78 -12.00 -8.60
N VAL A 34 9.12 -13.08 -7.87
CA VAL A 34 8.24 -13.71 -6.90
C VAL A 34 8.92 -13.71 -5.54
N THR A 35 8.20 -13.31 -4.50
CA THR A 35 8.70 -13.32 -3.12
C THR A 35 7.69 -13.94 -2.16
N ARG A 36 8.18 -14.47 -1.04
CA ARG A 36 7.34 -14.89 0.10
C ARG A 36 7.41 -13.90 1.26
N LYS A 37 8.37 -12.99 1.23
CA LYS A 37 8.57 -11.96 2.25
C LYS A 37 8.37 -10.60 1.62
N LEU A 38 7.37 -9.86 2.09
CA LEU A 38 7.18 -8.48 1.71
C LEU A 38 8.31 -7.62 2.28
N ALA A 39 8.89 -6.81 1.44
CA ALA A 39 9.96 -5.88 1.75
C ALA A 39 10.03 -4.81 0.66
N SER A 40 10.81 -3.75 0.89
CA SER A 40 11.05 -2.78 -0.17
C SER A 40 11.55 -3.48 -1.44
N TRP A 41 10.98 -3.13 -2.60
CA TRP A 41 11.45 -3.67 -3.88
C TRP A 41 12.88 -3.24 -4.21
N THR A 42 13.38 -2.14 -3.58
CA THR A 42 14.78 -1.72 -3.71
C THR A 42 15.77 -2.78 -3.19
N ALA A 43 15.31 -3.67 -2.29
CA ALA A 43 16.13 -4.79 -1.81
C ALA A 43 16.42 -5.85 -2.89
N SER A 44 15.68 -5.84 -4.01
CA SER A 44 15.97 -6.69 -5.16
C SER A 44 17.17 -6.22 -5.96
N GLY A 45 17.66 -5.00 -5.70
CA GLY A 45 18.82 -4.42 -6.39
C GLY A 45 18.55 -4.02 -7.84
N GLY A 46 19.63 -3.65 -8.54
CA GLY A 46 19.60 -3.38 -9.98
C GLY A 46 18.61 -2.28 -10.36
N GLU A 47 17.75 -2.59 -11.33
CA GLU A 47 16.75 -1.65 -11.86
C GLU A 47 15.71 -1.24 -10.83
N TRP A 48 15.36 -2.13 -9.89
CA TRP A 48 14.42 -1.84 -8.83
C TRP A 48 14.88 -0.74 -7.86
N GLU A 49 16.19 -0.52 -7.70
CA GLU A 49 16.70 0.56 -6.84
C GLU A 49 16.38 1.95 -7.38
N ARG A 50 16.31 2.11 -8.71
CA ARG A 50 16.10 3.40 -9.38
C ARG A 50 14.70 3.53 -9.98
N PHE A 51 13.87 2.50 -9.87
CA PHE A 51 12.53 2.50 -10.43
C PHE A 51 11.64 3.51 -9.72
N ALA A 52 11.02 4.38 -10.51
CA ALA A 52 9.93 5.25 -10.07
C ALA A 52 8.71 4.98 -10.95
N GLY A 53 7.63 4.54 -10.33
CA GLY A 53 6.44 4.14 -11.06
C GLY A 53 5.50 3.28 -10.23
N THR A 54 4.71 2.48 -10.92
CA THR A 54 3.71 1.60 -10.31
C THR A 54 4.09 0.14 -10.54
N ALA A 55 4.08 -0.63 -9.45
CA ALA A 55 4.24 -2.08 -9.50
C ALA A 55 3.01 -2.78 -8.92
N ARG A 56 2.60 -3.88 -9.56
CA ARG A 56 1.48 -4.72 -9.16
C ARG A 56 1.99 -5.91 -8.36
N TYR A 57 1.42 -6.07 -7.17
CA TYR A 57 1.60 -7.21 -6.27
C TYR A 57 0.37 -8.09 -6.35
N GLU A 58 0.54 -9.39 -6.54
CA GLU A 58 -0.58 -10.33 -6.66
C GLU A 58 -0.36 -11.55 -5.78
N ILE A 59 -1.44 -11.99 -5.12
CA ILE A 59 -1.48 -13.22 -4.32
C ILE A 59 -2.85 -13.89 -4.40
N ASP A 60 -2.85 -15.23 -4.45
CA ASP A 60 -4.04 -16.03 -4.19
C ASP A 60 -4.08 -16.46 -2.74
N PHE A 61 -5.25 -16.43 -2.13
CA PHE A 61 -5.46 -16.87 -0.76
C PHE A 61 -6.84 -17.52 -0.59
N ASN A 62 -6.96 -18.31 0.46
CA ASN A 62 -8.27 -18.83 0.89
C ASN A 62 -8.75 -18.02 2.08
N LEU A 63 -9.97 -17.48 1.96
CA LEU A 63 -10.60 -16.75 3.05
C LEU A 63 -10.87 -17.69 4.22
N PRO A 64 -10.40 -17.40 5.45
CA PRO A 64 -10.68 -18.23 6.60
C PRO A 64 -12.18 -18.19 6.94
N PRO A 65 -12.75 -19.29 7.46
CA PRO A 65 -14.13 -19.30 7.91
C PRO A 65 -14.34 -18.27 9.03
N SER A 66 -15.32 -17.40 8.86
CA SER A 66 -15.76 -16.46 9.90
C SER A 66 -17.28 -16.24 9.80
N PRO A 67 -18.09 -17.17 10.38
CA PRO A 67 -19.54 -17.17 10.22
C PRO A 67 -20.23 -15.88 10.71
N SER A 68 -19.62 -15.18 11.66
CA SER A 68 -20.14 -13.94 12.22
C SER A 68 -19.66 -12.68 11.50
N ALA A 69 -18.75 -12.80 10.53
CA ALA A 69 -18.24 -11.64 9.84
C ALA A 69 -19.30 -11.02 8.92
N ALA A 70 -19.66 -9.78 9.21
CA ALA A 70 -20.51 -8.96 8.33
C ALA A 70 -19.69 -8.25 7.24
N ASP A 71 -18.39 -8.04 7.49
CA ASP A 71 -17.45 -7.38 6.58
C ASP A 71 -16.01 -7.78 6.92
N TRP A 72 -15.03 -7.32 6.14
CA TRP A 72 -13.62 -7.57 6.33
C TRP A 72 -12.81 -6.29 6.18
N LEU A 73 -11.99 -6.01 7.18
CA LEU A 73 -11.01 -4.92 7.16
C LEU A 73 -9.69 -5.44 6.59
N LEU A 74 -9.28 -4.87 5.48
CA LEU A 74 -7.94 -5.02 4.92
C LEU A 74 -7.03 -3.96 5.55
N ASP A 75 -5.90 -4.38 6.09
CA ASP A 75 -4.81 -3.52 6.54
C ASP A 75 -3.58 -3.85 5.70
N LEU A 76 -3.05 -2.85 5.00
CA LEU A 76 -1.90 -3.01 4.11
C LEU A 76 -0.56 -2.95 4.84
N GLY A 77 -0.58 -2.57 6.14
CA GLY A 77 0.65 -2.33 6.90
C GLY A 77 1.43 -1.14 6.33
N ASP A 78 2.68 -1.38 5.94
CA ASP A 78 3.55 -0.36 5.37
C ASP A 78 3.55 -0.42 3.84
N VAL A 79 3.08 0.66 3.21
CA VAL A 79 3.07 0.88 1.75
C VAL A 79 3.76 2.20 1.42
N ARG A 80 4.58 2.21 0.39
CA ARG A 80 5.35 3.39 -0.06
C ARG A 80 5.05 3.69 -1.52
N GLU A 81 4.07 4.59 -1.90
CA GLU A 81 3.33 5.50 -1.00
C GLU A 81 1.82 5.24 -1.07
N THR A 82 1.27 4.99 -2.25
CA THR A 82 -0.17 4.82 -2.48
C THR A 82 -0.46 3.44 -3.03
N ALA A 83 -1.66 2.91 -2.75
CA ALA A 83 -2.06 1.60 -3.24
C ALA A 83 -3.49 1.62 -3.79
N ARG A 84 -3.64 1.20 -5.05
CA ARG A 84 -4.92 0.85 -5.64
C ARG A 84 -5.19 -0.62 -5.34
N VAL A 85 -6.34 -0.90 -4.76
CA VAL A 85 -6.70 -2.22 -4.22
C VAL A 85 -7.64 -2.94 -5.17
N PHE A 86 -7.34 -4.20 -5.48
CA PHE A 86 -8.18 -5.07 -6.29
C PHE A 86 -8.47 -6.38 -5.56
N VAL A 87 -9.71 -6.81 -5.58
CA VAL A 87 -10.16 -8.10 -5.06
C VAL A 87 -10.95 -8.82 -6.15
N ASN A 88 -10.55 -10.03 -6.49
CA ASN A 88 -11.20 -10.83 -7.54
C ASN A 88 -11.34 -10.03 -8.85
N GLU A 89 -10.26 -9.37 -9.28
CA GLU A 89 -10.14 -8.52 -10.48
C GLU A 89 -10.95 -7.22 -10.46
N ARG A 90 -11.68 -6.94 -9.37
CA ARG A 90 -12.45 -5.70 -9.22
C ARG A 90 -11.65 -4.68 -8.42
N GLU A 91 -11.51 -3.48 -8.96
CA GLU A 91 -11.00 -2.34 -8.18
C GLU A 91 -11.97 -2.02 -7.05
N THR A 92 -11.44 -1.90 -5.83
CA THR A 92 -12.27 -1.70 -4.63
C THR A 92 -12.02 -0.36 -3.97
N ASP A 93 -10.77 0.12 -3.97
CA ASP A 93 -10.39 1.35 -3.29
C ASP A 93 -9.03 1.87 -3.74
N LEU A 94 -8.76 3.15 -3.45
CA LEU A 94 -7.45 3.80 -3.53
C LEU A 94 -7.04 4.28 -2.14
N VAL A 95 -6.05 3.62 -1.55
CA VAL A 95 -5.56 3.90 -0.20
C VAL A 95 -4.27 4.73 -0.30
N TRP A 96 -4.29 5.94 0.28
CA TRP A 96 -3.21 6.94 0.15
C TRP A 96 -2.89 7.69 1.45
N SER A 97 -3.68 7.47 2.50
CA SER A 97 -3.49 8.12 3.81
C SER A 97 -3.52 7.11 4.94
N LEU A 98 -2.81 7.39 6.01
CA LEU A 98 -2.79 6.56 7.22
C LEU A 98 -4.11 6.67 8.02
N PRO A 99 -4.57 5.56 8.60
CA PRO A 99 -4.07 4.19 8.44
C PRO A 99 -4.41 3.63 7.06
N LEU A 100 -3.48 2.87 6.45
CA LEU A 100 -3.64 2.29 5.11
C LEU A 100 -4.58 1.08 5.15
N ARG A 101 -5.87 1.34 5.32
CA ARG A 101 -6.93 0.36 5.55
C ARG A 101 -8.15 0.62 4.71
N THR A 102 -8.82 -0.44 4.30
CA THR A 102 -10.11 -0.35 3.60
C THR A 102 -10.98 -1.57 3.88
N ARG A 103 -12.29 -1.47 3.63
CA ARG A 103 -13.25 -2.56 3.76
C ARG A 103 -13.43 -3.27 2.43
N ILE A 104 -13.29 -4.59 2.43
CA ILE A 104 -13.34 -5.38 1.20
C ILE A 104 -14.33 -6.55 1.24
N GLY A 105 -15.10 -6.72 2.33
CA GLY A 105 -16.03 -7.84 2.49
C GLY A 105 -16.96 -8.08 1.29
N PRO A 106 -17.61 -7.05 0.73
CA PRO A 106 -18.51 -7.21 -0.44
C PRO A 106 -17.86 -7.78 -1.69
N PHE A 107 -16.51 -7.78 -1.77
CA PHE A 107 -15.76 -8.26 -2.93
C PHE A 107 -15.16 -9.66 -2.71
N LEU A 108 -15.20 -10.15 -1.45
CA LEU A 108 -14.68 -11.46 -1.10
C LEU A 108 -15.70 -12.57 -1.40
N ARG A 109 -15.16 -13.75 -1.72
CA ARG A 109 -15.91 -15.00 -1.94
C ARG A 109 -15.52 -16.01 -0.89
N SER A 110 -16.42 -16.93 -0.58
CA SER A 110 -16.05 -18.10 0.22
C SER A 110 -14.97 -18.92 -0.50
N GLY A 111 -13.93 -19.34 0.22
CA GLY A 111 -12.81 -20.09 -0.34
C GLY A 111 -11.78 -19.22 -1.05
N ARG A 112 -11.41 -19.59 -2.27
CA ARG A 112 -10.32 -18.97 -3.02
C ARG A 112 -10.66 -17.56 -3.50
N ASN A 113 -9.77 -16.63 -3.24
CA ASN A 113 -9.80 -15.25 -3.69
C ASN A 113 -8.44 -14.87 -4.30
N THR A 114 -8.47 -13.90 -5.21
CA THR A 114 -7.28 -13.21 -5.72
C THR A 114 -7.23 -11.81 -5.13
N PHE A 115 -6.06 -11.40 -4.72
CA PHE A 115 -5.81 -10.06 -4.21
C PHE A 115 -4.68 -9.43 -4.99
N ALA A 116 -4.86 -8.18 -5.42
CA ALA A 116 -3.82 -7.42 -6.06
C ALA A 116 -3.75 -5.98 -5.54
N LEU A 117 -2.55 -5.44 -5.51
CA LEU A 117 -2.25 -4.05 -5.18
C LEU A 117 -1.38 -3.44 -6.27
N GLU A 118 -1.79 -2.28 -6.77
CA GLU A 118 -0.93 -1.44 -7.61
C GLU A 118 -0.35 -0.33 -6.74
N VAL A 119 0.92 -0.50 -6.38
CA VAL A 119 1.63 0.43 -5.50
C VAL A 119 2.45 1.40 -6.34
N THR A 120 2.25 2.70 -6.09
CA THR A 120 3.02 3.78 -6.73
C THR A 120 3.93 4.43 -5.70
N ASN A 121 5.23 4.50 -6.02
CA ASN A 121 6.23 5.11 -5.15
C ASN A 121 6.56 6.57 -5.54
N LEU A 122 7.39 7.21 -4.71
CA LEU A 122 7.97 8.52 -5.01
C LEU A 122 9.11 8.40 -6.02
N ALA A 123 9.36 9.50 -6.75
CA ALA A 123 10.46 9.61 -7.70
C ALA A 123 11.85 9.79 -7.03
N ALA A 124 11.94 9.78 -5.70
CA ALA A 124 13.17 10.10 -4.96
C ALA A 124 14.37 9.25 -5.36
N ASN A 125 14.19 7.92 -5.47
CA ASN A 125 15.26 7.01 -5.88
C ASN A 125 15.70 7.23 -7.34
N ARG A 126 14.76 7.60 -8.20
CA ARG A 126 15.05 7.95 -9.60
C ARG A 126 15.85 9.25 -9.69
N ILE A 127 15.47 10.27 -8.93
CA ILE A 127 16.17 11.56 -8.87
C ILE A 127 17.59 11.36 -8.34
N ARG A 128 17.74 10.57 -7.28
CA ARG A 128 19.04 10.18 -6.73
C ARG A 128 19.92 9.50 -7.77
N ASP A 129 19.38 8.55 -8.52
CA ASP A 129 20.10 7.83 -9.58
C ASP A 129 20.56 8.79 -10.71
N LEU A 130 19.69 9.72 -11.13
CA LEU A 130 20.03 10.72 -12.14
C LEU A 130 21.20 11.61 -11.73
N ASP A 131 21.17 12.13 -10.48
CA ASP A 131 22.26 12.96 -9.97
C ASP A 131 23.55 12.19 -9.76
N ARG A 132 23.49 10.93 -9.28
CA ARG A 132 24.68 10.06 -9.16
C ARG A 132 25.36 9.74 -10.48
N ARG A 133 24.57 9.61 -11.54
CA ARG A 133 25.08 9.35 -12.89
C ARG A 133 25.36 10.63 -13.68
N HIS A 134 25.19 11.80 -13.06
CA HIS A 134 25.39 13.11 -13.70
C HIS A 134 24.54 13.31 -14.97
N VAL A 135 23.33 12.73 -15.00
CA VAL A 135 22.39 12.92 -16.10
C VAL A 135 21.77 14.30 -16.00
N PRO A 136 21.78 15.12 -17.06
CA PRO A 136 21.16 16.43 -17.07
C PRO A 136 19.63 16.28 -17.16
N TRP A 137 18.95 16.25 -16.02
CA TRP A 137 17.49 16.10 -15.91
C TRP A 137 16.78 17.36 -15.42
N LYS A 138 17.55 18.32 -14.85
CA LYS A 138 17.01 19.54 -14.24
C LYS A 138 16.62 20.52 -15.34
N ASN A 139 15.33 20.87 -15.38
CA ASN A 139 14.80 21.86 -16.32
C ASN A 139 14.67 23.26 -15.72
N PHE A 140 14.91 23.37 -14.39
CA PHE A 140 14.80 24.61 -13.65
C PHE A 140 16.23 25.08 -13.29
N HIS A 141 16.56 26.28 -13.69
CA HIS A 141 17.86 26.91 -13.43
C HIS A 141 17.71 28.15 -12.57
N GLU A 142 16.51 28.39 -12.03
CA GLU A 142 16.19 29.55 -11.24
C GLU A 142 16.72 29.44 -9.81
N ILE A 143 16.85 30.59 -9.14
CA ILE A 143 17.32 30.71 -7.76
C ILE A 143 16.54 29.85 -6.76
N ASN A 144 15.29 29.53 -7.09
CA ASN A 144 14.43 28.70 -6.24
C ASN A 144 14.78 27.20 -6.28
N PHE A 145 15.68 26.76 -7.17
CA PHE A 145 16.14 25.38 -7.25
C PHE A 145 17.47 25.16 -6.53
N VAL A 146 17.54 25.69 -5.34
CA VAL A 146 18.69 25.58 -4.43
C VAL A 146 18.22 25.03 -3.08
N ASN A 147 19.16 24.49 -2.30
CA ASN A 147 18.86 24.10 -0.91
C ASN A 147 18.82 25.32 0.01
N ILE A 148 18.51 25.13 1.30
CA ILE A 148 18.46 26.18 2.32
C ILE A 148 19.78 26.95 2.50
N PHE A 149 20.89 26.42 1.99
CA PHE A 149 22.22 27.08 2.00
C PHE A 149 22.56 27.73 0.66
N TYR A 150 21.59 27.95 -0.22
CA TYR A 150 21.76 28.50 -1.58
C TYR A 150 22.77 27.74 -2.46
N ARG A 151 22.92 26.43 -2.21
CA ARG A 151 23.70 25.53 -3.06
C ARG A 151 22.81 24.88 -4.11
N PRO A 152 23.31 24.58 -5.32
CA PRO A 152 22.57 23.85 -6.31
C PRO A 152 21.98 22.56 -5.75
N PHE A 153 20.77 22.23 -6.17
CA PHE A 153 20.11 20.98 -5.77
C PHE A 153 20.95 19.78 -6.19
N ASP A 154 21.21 18.87 -5.26
CA ASP A 154 21.95 17.63 -5.48
C ASP A 154 21.36 16.53 -4.57
N ALA A 155 20.80 15.49 -5.20
CA ALA A 155 20.23 14.33 -4.54
C ALA A 155 21.17 13.11 -4.53
N SER A 156 22.40 13.23 -5.03
CA SER A 156 23.34 12.11 -5.16
C SER A 156 23.61 11.37 -3.86
N ASN A 157 23.60 12.10 -2.75
CA ASN A 157 23.83 11.59 -1.40
C ASN A 157 22.55 11.27 -0.61
N TRP A 158 21.38 11.35 -1.22
CA TRP A 158 20.15 10.93 -0.54
C TRP A 158 20.21 9.45 -0.17
N PRO A 159 19.66 9.06 0.99
CA PRO A 159 19.51 7.65 1.30
C PRO A 159 18.54 7.00 0.31
N LEU A 160 18.75 5.71 0.05
CA LEU A 160 17.81 4.93 -0.74
C LEU A 160 16.49 4.84 0.01
N GLN A 161 15.41 5.32 -0.61
CA GLN A 161 14.08 5.33 0.00
C GLN A 161 13.40 3.97 -0.15
N PRO A 162 12.84 3.39 0.92
CA PRO A 162 12.01 2.21 0.79
C PRO A 162 10.86 2.47 -0.18
N SER A 163 10.53 1.47 -1.01
CA SER A 163 9.51 1.60 -2.04
C SER A 163 8.72 0.30 -2.19
N GLY A 164 7.43 0.41 -2.49
CA GLY A 164 6.56 -0.74 -2.71
C GLY A 164 5.76 -1.17 -1.47
N LEU A 165 5.38 -2.44 -1.43
CA LEU A 165 4.62 -3.06 -0.35
C LEU A 165 5.57 -3.74 0.64
N LEU A 166 5.68 -3.19 1.85
CA LEU A 166 6.54 -3.73 2.92
C LEU A 166 5.74 -4.61 3.89
N GLY A 167 4.41 -4.41 3.96
CA GLY A 167 3.50 -5.22 4.79
C GLY A 167 3.63 -4.99 6.30
N PRO A 168 3.13 -5.91 7.12
CA PRO A 168 2.34 -7.09 6.73
C PRO A 168 0.95 -6.72 6.22
N VAL A 169 0.45 -7.47 5.25
CA VAL A 169 -0.95 -7.35 4.79
C VAL A 169 -1.82 -8.30 5.60
N THR A 170 -2.89 -7.78 6.19
CA THR A 170 -3.79 -8.59 7.03
C THR A 170 -5.27 -8.34 6.73
N LEU A 171 -6.10 -9.36 6.98
CA LEU A 171 -7.54 -9.30 6.95
C LEU A 171 -8.08 -9.52 8.36
N THR A 172 -8.98 -8.63 8.81
CA THR A 172 -9.65 -8.77 10.11
C THR A 172 -11.16 -8.83 9.89
N PRO A 173 -11.87 -9.86 10.42
CA PRO A 173 -13.31 -9.92 10.31
C PRO A 173 -13.95 -8.81 11.14
N LEU A 174 -15.04 -8.24 10.63
CA LEU A 174 -15.82 -7.19 11.25
C LEU A 174 -17.23 -7.69 11.56
N VAL A 175 -17.79 -7.29 12.72
CA VAL A 175 -19.20 -7.48 13.06
C VAL A 175 -19.89 -6.13 13.18
N THR A 176 -21.17 -6.11 12.79
CA THR A 176 -22.03 -4.95 12.98
C THR A 176 -22.94 -5.20 14.18
N MET A 177 -22.87 -4.33 15.17
CA MET A 177 -23.73 -4.39 16.34
C MET A 177 -24.65 -3.16 16.38
N PRO A 178 -25.94 -3.31 16.76
CA PRO A 178 -26.80 -2.17 17.01
C PRO A 178 -26.25 -1.35 18.18
N LEU A 179 -26.36 -0.02 18.10
CA LEU A 179 -26.06 0.82 19.25
C LEU A 179 -27.05 0.49 20.40
N PRO A 180 -26.55 0.37 21.63
CA PRO A 180 -27.44 0.28 22.78
C PRO A 180 -28.35 1.53 22.80
N PRO A 181 -29.62 1.38 23.21
CA PRO A 181 -30.50 2.53 23.36
C PRO A 181 -29.85 3.53 24.33
N THR A 182 -29.82 4.79 23.95
CA THR A 182 -29.43 5.88 24.85
C THR A 182 -30.42 5.87 26.03
N THR A 183 -29.95 5.50 27.21
CA THR A 183 -30.69 5.72 28.44
C THR A 183 -30.74 7.22 28.69
N ASP A 184 -31.86 7.82 28.34
CA ASP A 184 -32.16 9.21 28.72
C ASP A 184 -32.20 9.31 30.26
N SER A 185 -31.13 9.82 30.85
CA SER A 185 -31.05 10.10 32.27
C SER A 185 -31.69 11.45 32.59
N SER A 186 -32.89 11.70 32.06
CA SER A 186 -33.70 12.81 32.48
C SER A 186 -34.66 12.34 33.58
N SER A 187 -34.17 12.21 34.81
CA SER A 187 -35.04 12.29 36.00
C SER A 187 -35.26 13.77 36.32
N PRO A 188 -36.47 14.27 36.24
CA PRO A 188 -36.77 15.61 36.78
C PRO A 188 -36.76 15.53 38.29
N ARG A 189 -36.10 16.48 38.94
CA ARG A 189 -36.37 16.88 40.34
C ARG A 189 -37.37 18.01 40.33
#